data_199f1e77360a007351a9a963f246ca2f
#
_entry.id   199f1e77360a007351a9a963f246ca2f
#
_cell.length_a   1.000
_cell.length_b   1.000
_cell.length_c   1.000
_cell.angle_alpha   90.00
_cell.angle_beta   90.00
_cell.angle_gamma   90.00
#
_symmetry.space_group_name_H-M   'P 1'
#
loop_
_entity.id
_entity.type
_entity.pdbx_description
1 polymer ?
#
loop_
_entity_poly.entity_id
_entity_poly.type
_entity_poly.pdbx_seq_one_letter_code
_entity_poly.pdbx_strand_id
1 'polypeptide(L)'
;MTLTAYYQLRNTKAAGLGFELLTSEPGAFIVLQESSYEKPYEIARYGHNGSAGDRSNAFSCAMNKARSLQNYSGAKLDYNVYEETA
;
A
#
# COMPACT_ATOMS: atom_id res chain seq x y z
N MET A 1 11.56 11.88 -1.90
CA MET A 1 10.41 11.00 -1.65
C MET A 1 10.87 9.83 -0.81
N THR A 2 10.24 9.65 0.33
CA THR A 2 10.64 8.62 1.30
C THR A 2 9.51 7.64 1.49
N LEU A 3 9.80 6.35 1.35
CA LEU A 3 8.87 5.31 1.72
C LEU A 3 8.95 5.12 3.22
N THR A 4 7.88 5.44 3.93
CA THR A 4 7.87 5.50 5.40
C THR A 4 7.29 4.27 6.05
N ALA A 5 6.52 3.48 5.32
CA ALA A 5 5.90 2.27 5.85
C ALA A 5 5.73 1.24 4.75
N TYR A 6 5.73 -0.01 5.16
CA TYR A 6 5.54 -1.16 4.29
C TYR A 6 4.45 -2.05 4.85
N TYR A 7 3.46 -2.33 4.03
CA TYR A 7 2.33 -3.17 4.40
C TYR A 7 2.33 -4.41 3.52
N GLN A 8 2.77 -5.52 4.07
CA GLN A 8 2.83 -6.77 3.33
C GLN A 8 1.48 -7.47 3.35
N LEU A 9 0.97 -7.77 2.18
CA LEU A 9 -0.37 -8.30 2.00
C LEU A 9 -0.62 -9.61 2.77
N ARG A 10 0.39 -10.46 2.85
CA ARG A 10 0.30 -11.76 3.54
C ARG A 10 0.16 -11.63 5.06
N ASN A 11 0.73 -10.59 5.59
CA ASN A 11 0.78 -10.36 7.05
C ASN A 11 -0.32 -9.42 7.52
N THR A 12 -1.01 -8.85 6.60
CA THR A 12 -2.15 -8.02 6.91
C THR A 12 -3.34 -8.90 7.23
N LYS A 13 -3.31 -9.52 8.36
CA LYS A 13 -4.55 -9.57 9.09
C LYS A 13 -4.84 -8.14 9.47
N ALA A 14 -5.45 -7.48 8.56
CA ALA A 14 -5.53 -6.03 8.51
C ALA A 14 -6.34 -5.40 9.65
N ALA A 15 -6.89 -6.22 10.50
CA ALA A 15 -7.67 -5.74 11.64
C ALA A 15 -6.84 -4.90 12.61
N GLY A 16 -5.53 -5.10 12.64
CA GLY A 16 -4.65 -4.32 13.51
C GLY A 16 -4.14 -3.02 12.92
N LEU A 17 -4.24 -2.83 11.61
CA LEU A 17 -3.62 -1.67 10.97
C LEU A 17 -4.53 -0.44 10.91
N GLY A 18 -5.82 -0.59 11.11
CA GLY A 18 -6.74 0.53 11.03
C GLY A 18 -6.44 1.66 12.01
N PHE A 19 -6.02 1.34 13.22
CA PHE A 19 -5.71 2.34 14.23
C PHE A 19 -4.38 3.05 13.99
N GLU A 20 -3.48 2.44 13.24
CA GLU A 20 -2.20 3.05 12.84
C GLU A 20 -2.38 4.12 11.77
N LEU A 21 -3.55 4.14 11.13
CA LEU A 21 -3.89 5.13 10.13
C LEU A 21 -4.47 6.39 10.78
N LEU A 22 -3.78 6.89 11.80
CA LEU A 22 -4.09 8.17 12.43
C LEU A 22 -3.60 9.32 11.55
N THR A 23 -3.84 10.54 11.99
CA THR A 23 -3.37 11.72 11.24
C THR A 23 -1.87 11.67 10.98
N SER A 24 -1.48 12.06 9.79
CA SER A 24 -0.09 12.14 9.37
C SER A 24 0.11 13.35 8.45
N GLU A 25 1.28 13.48 7.87
CA GLU A 25 1.51 14.42 6.79
C GLU A 25 0.83 13.92 5.50
N PRO A 26 0.49 14.82 4.57
CA PRO A 26 0.02 14.42 3.25
C PRO A 26 1.01 13.50 2.55
N GLY A 27 0.50 12.53 1.84
CA GLY A 27 1.32 11.55 1.14
C GLY A 27 0.49 10.68 0.21
N ALA A 28 0.96 9.46 -0.02
CA ALA A 28 0.25 8.50 -0.85
C ALA A 28 0.55 7.07 -0.41
N PHE A 29 -0.42 6.18 -0.62
CA PHE A 29 -0.17 4.75 -0.58
C PHE A 29 0.09 4.26 -1.99
N ILE A 30 1.16 3.53 -2.18
CA ILE A 30 1.59 3.01 -3.47
C ILE A 30 1.52 1.50 -3.48
N VAL A 31 1.04 0.95 -4.58
CA VAL A 31 1.10 -0.48 -4.84
C VAL A 31 2.30 -0.75 -5.73
N LEU A 32 3.27 -1.51 -5.22
CA LEU A 32 4.43 -1.94 -5.98
C LEU A 32 4.30 -3.41 -6.37
N GLN A 33 4.61 -3.68 -7.63
CA GLN A 33 4.83 -5.03 -8.12
C GLN A 33 6.29 -5.38 -7.89
N GLU A 34 6.52 -6.45 -7.16
CA GLU A 34 7.87 -6.86 -6.78
C GLU A 34 8.13 -8.30 -7.21
N SER A 35 9.33 -8.54 -7.72
CA SER A 35 9.81 -9.87 -8.06
C SER A 35 11.30 -9.97 -7.76
N SER A 36 11.82 -11.21 -7.72
CA SER A 36 13.25 -11.43 -7.52
C SER A 36 14.10 -11.04 -8.73
N TYR A 37 13.47 -10.81 -9.87
CA TYR A 37 14.14 -10.67 -11.16
C TYR A 37 14.13 -9.26 -11.72
N GLU A 38 13.28 -8.41 -11.23
CA GLU A 38 13.07 -7.08 -11.75
C GLU A 38 13.02 -6.04 -10.64
N LYS A 39 13.28 -4.80 -10.99
CA LYS A 39 13.10 -3.67 -10.06
C LYS A 39 11.63 -3.52 -9.71
N PRO A 40 11.30 -3.06 -8.50
CA PRO A 40 9.93 -2.72 -8.14
C PRO A 40 9.30 -1.77 -9.13
N TYR A 41 8.07 -2.04 -9.48
CA TYR A 41 7.31 -1.27 -10.45
C TYR A 41 6.04 -0.72 -9.82
N GLU A 42 5.84 0.59 -9.89
CA GLU A 42 4.64 1.23 -9.36
C GLU A 42 3.44 0.96 -10.26
N ILE A 43 2.43 0.32 -9.71
CA ILE A 43 1.20 -0.05 -10.42
C ILE A 43 0.11 1.01 -10.19
N ALA A 44 -0.01 1.50 -8.96
CA ALA A 44 -1.06 2.43 -8.59
C ALA A 44 -0.62 3.31 -7.43
N ARG A 45 -1.24 4.48 -7.31
CA ARG A 45 -0.94 5.47 -6.29
C ARG A 45 -2.24 6.11 -5.83
N TYR A 46 -2.42 6.17 -4.52
CA TYR A 46 -3.61 6.76 -3.90
C TYR A 46 -3.18 7.83 -2.91
N GLY A 47 -3.33 9.08 -3.32
CA GLY A 47 -2.98 10.23 -2.51
C GLY A 47 -3.92 10.45 -1.33
N HIS A 48 -3.41 11.06 -0.27
CA HIS A 48 -4.21 11.49 0.88
C HIS A 48 -3.67 12.81 1.43
N ASN A 49 -4.54 13.52 2.14
CA ASN A 49 -4.20 14.83 2.72
C ASN A 49 -3.64 14.75 4.14
N GLY A 50 -3.45 13.56 4.66
CA GLY A 50 -2.93 13.33 6.00
C GLY A 50 -3.99 13.20 7.09
N SER A 51 -5.25 13.52 6.83
CA SER A 51 -6.31 13.27 7.79
C SER A 51 -6.57 11.77 7.95
N ALA A 52 -7.00 11.36 9.14
CA ALA A 52 -7.22 9.95 9.44
C ALA A 52 -8.20 9.28 8.46
N GLY A 53 -9.31 9.95 8.16
CA GLY A 53 -10.33 9.42 7.25
C GLY A 53 -9.85 9.27 5.82
N ASP A 54 -9.20 10.29 5.29
CA ASP A 54 -8.69 10.29 3.92
C ASP A 54 -7.55 9.28 3.75
N ARG A 55 -6.66 9.24 4.73
CA ARG A 55 -5.56 8.29 4.75
C ARG A 55 -6.05 6.85 4.82
N SER A 56 -7.05 6.58 5.65
CA SER A 56 -7.66 5.25 5.77
C SER A 56 -8.33 4.83 4.44
N ASN A 57 -9.02 5.74 3.77
CA ASN A 57 -9.63 5.46 2.47
C ASN A 57 -8.57 5.15 1.41
N ALA A 58 -7.51 5.93 1.35
CA ALA A 58 -6.41 5.70 0.41
C ALA A 58 -5.74 4.34 0.67
N PHE A 59 -5.52 4.01 1.92
CA PHE A 59 -4.96 2.71 2.31
C PHE A 59 -5.87 1.56 1.87
N SER A 60 -7.16 1.66 2.11
CA SER A 60 -8.13 0.64 1.70
C SER A 60 -8.14 0.44 0.18
N CYS A 61 -8.09 1.52 -0.57
CA CYS A 61 -8.00 1.46 -2.04
C CYS A 61 -6.73 0.74 -2.49
N ALA A 62 -5.59 1.09 -1.91
CA ALA A 62 -4.31 0.47 -2.23
C ALA A 62 -4.32 -1.03 -1.90
N MET A 63 -4.81 -1.40 -0.73
CA MET A 63 -4.89 -2.80 -0.30
C MET A 63 -5.82 -3.62 -1.18
N ASN A 64 -6.98 -3.07 -1.54
CA ASN A 64 -7.93 -3.73 -2.44
C ASN A 64 -7.30 -3.96 -3.82
N LYS A 65 -6.61 -2.96 -4.35
CA LYS A 65 -5.90 -3.08 -5.62
C LYS A 65 -4.83 -4.16 -5.56
N ALA A 66 -4.01 -4.15 -4.52
CA ALA A 66 -2.96 -5.14 -4.34
C ALA A 66 -3.52 -6.56 -4.23
N ARG A 67 -4.60 -6.76 -3.47
CA ARG A 67 -5.25 -8.08 -3.37
C ARG A 67 -5.79 -8.57 -4.70
N SER A 68 -6.43 -7.70 -5.45
CA SER A 68 -6.98 -8.04 -6.76
C SER A 68 -5.88 -8.50 -7.71
N LEU A 69 -4.77 -7.77 -7.75
CA LEU A 69 -3.63 -8.14 -8.59
C LEU A 69 -2.96 -9.43 -8.12
N GLN A 70 -2.81 -9.61 -6.81
CA GLN A 70 -2.22 -10.81 -6.24
C GLN A 70 -3.04 -12.06 -6.60
N ASN A 71 -4.36 -11.96 -6.56
CA ASN A 71 -5.24 -13.06 -6.94
C ASN A 71 -5.08 -13.45 -8.42
N TYR A 72 -4.79 -12.48 -9.28
CA TYR A 72 -4.56 -12.73 -10.69
C TYR A 72 -3.20 -13.34 -11.00
N SER A 73 -2.17 -12.86 -10.34
CA SER A 73 -0.79 -13.24 -10.67
C SER A 73 -0.33 -14.54 -10.00
N GLY A 74 -1.07 -15.01 -8.99
CA GLY A 74 -0.65 -16.15 -8.21
C GLY A 74 0.61 -15.88 -7.39
N ALA A 75 1.53 -16.85 -7.33
CA ALA A 75 2.71 -16.76 -6.47
C ALA A 75 3.96 -16.15 -7.15
N LYS A 76 3.91 -15.81 -8.42
CA LYS A 76 5.08 -15.39 -9.20
C LYS A 76 5.49 -13.95 -8.94
N LEU A 77 4.53 -13.09 -8.64
CA LEU A 77 4.72 -11.68 -8.37
C LEU A 77 4.11 -11.34 -7.03
N ASP A 78 4.76 -10.47 -6.29
CA ASP A 78 4.21 -9.93 -5.05
C ASP A 78 3.73 -8.51 -5.28
N TYR A 79 2.57 -8.19 -4.72
CA TYR A 79 2.02 -6.84 -4.74
C TYR A 79 1.94 -6.35 -3.30
N ASN A 80 2.68 -5.32 -3.01
CA ASN A 80 2.79 -4.79 -1.66
C ASN A 80 2.42 -3.31 -1.64
N VAL A 81 1.99 -2.85 -0.48
CA VAL A 81 1.59 -1.45 -0.29
C VAL A 81 2.64 -0.74 0.55
N TYR A 82 3.06 0.41 0.08
CA TYR A 82 3.99 1.29 0.78
C TYR A 82 3.32 2.63 1.02
N GLU A 83 3.67 3.27 2.08
CA GLU A 83 3.30 4.67 2.29
C GLU A 83 4.50 5.56 1.96
N GLU A 84 4.24 6.56 1.11
CA GLU A 84 5.21 7.57 0.73
C GLU A 84 4.78 8.90 1.31
N THR A 85 5.70 9.58 1.97
CA THR A 85 5.50 10.96 2.44
C THR A 85 6.50 11.90 1.77
N ALA A 86 6.12 13.15 1.71
CA ALA A 86 6.97 14.18 1.11
C ALA A 86 8.27 14.39 1.91
#